data_8dd99e2a3f3c181b1547e2bad036c5a7
#
_entry.id   8dd99e2a3f3c181b1547e2bad036c5a7
#
_cell.length_a   1.000
_cell.length_b   1.000
_cell.length_c   1.000
_cell.angle_alpha   90.00
_cell.angle_beta   90.00
_cell.angle_gamma   90.00
#
_symmetry.space_group_name_H-M   'P 1'
#
loop_
_entity.id
_entity.type
_entity.pdbx_description
1 polymer ?
#
loop_
_entity_poly.entity_id
_entity_poly.type
_entity_poly.pdbx_seq_one_letter_code
_entity_poly.pdbx_strand_id
1 'polypeptide(L)'
;MDTKRTIAERIQNIVPELDQEQIINLLEIPKNSDMGDLAFPAFSLAKILRKAPQMIAADVAEKMDATGFEKIEAVGPYINFFLDKKSISADVLGQVIANGSDYANQDLGEGRNVAIDMSSPNIAKPFSIGHLRSTVIGDWGKQFGMLIVAYKKWGDEEAVKAHPIDELLKLYVRINAEAETQPELDEEAREWFRKLEAGDEEAISLWQWFRDESLVEFNRLYDELGVSFDSFNGEAFYNDKMDEVVDILTEKGLLEESQGAQVVNLEKYGIEHPALIKKSDGATLYITRDLAAALYRKRTYDFAKAIYVVGNEQSAHFKQLKAVLNEMGFEWNEDITHVPFGLVTKEGKKLSTRKGNVILLEPTIAEAVKRAEDQINAKNPNLADKEAVAHAVGVGAIKFYDLKTDRLNGYDFDLDAMVSFEGETGPYVQYAHARIQSILRKAEFTPSVNQVYSLDDAESWEIVKLIQDFPRIIKRAADNFEPSIIAKFAISLAQSFNKYYAHTRILDESPERDSRLALSYATATVLKEALRLLGVEAPNEM
;
A
#
# COMPACT_ATOMS: atom_id res chain seq x y z
N MET A 1 -5.70 -3.39 25.67
CA MET A 1 -4.61 -4.07 26.45
C MET A 1 -3.99 -5.15 25.56
N ASP A 2 -2.68 -5.18 25.39
CA ASP A 2 -2.04 -6.26 24.62
C ASP A 2 -1.96 -7.53 25.49
N THR A 3 -2.89 -8.44 25.28
CA THR A 3 -3.02 -9.69 26.07
C THR A 3 -1.74 -10.52 26.06
N LYS A 4 -1.04 -10.61 24.93
CA LYS A 4 0.24 -11.34 24.86
C LYS A 4 1.32 -10.69 25.70
N ARG A 5 1.37 -9.38 25.70
CA ARG A 5 2.32 -8.61 26.54
C ARG A 5 2.01 -8.77 28.02
N THR A 6 0.73 -8.71 28.40
CA THR A 6 0.31 -8.97 29.78
C THR A 6 0.70 -10.37 30.25
N ILE A 7 0.49 -11.39 29.42
CA ILE A 7 0.92 -12.77 29.72
C ILE A 7 2.46 -12.82 29.86
N ALA A 8 3.17 -12.18 28.92
CA ALA A 8 4.64 -12.19 28.93
C ALA A 8 5.22 -11.53 30.18
N GLU A 9 4.69 -10.37 30.58
CA GLU A 9 5.08 -9.69 31.82
C GLU A 9 4.85 -10.57 33.06
N ARG A 10 3.72 -11.25 33.13
CA ARG A 10 3.39 -12.12 34.25
C ARG A 10 4.28 -13.38 34.29
N ILE A 11 4.57 -14.00 33.15
CA ILE A 11 5.49 -15.12 33.08
C ILE A 11 6.89 -14.66 33.46
N GLN A 12 7.36 -13.52 32.95
CA GLN A 12 8.69 -12.97 33.27
C GLN A 12 8.86 -12.67 34.76
N ASN A 13 7.80 -12.18 35.43
CA ASN A 13 7.84 -11.95 36.87
C ASN A 13 8.04 -13.26 37.69
N ILE A 14 7.66 -14.40 37.12
CA ILE A 14 7.83 -15.74 37.74
C ILE A 14 9.13 -16.40 37.27
N VAL A 15 9.51 -16.18 36.02
CA VAL A 15 10.70 -16.74 35.37
C VAL A 15 11.52 -15.62 34.70
N PRO A 16 12.33 -14.90 35.51
CA PRO A 16 13.08 -13.72 35.02
C PRO A 16 14.14 -14.02 33.95
N GLU A 17 14.47 -15.31 33.75
CA GLU A 17 15.48 -15.76 32.78
C GLU A 17 15.01 -15.65 31.33
N LEU A 18 13.71 -15.45 31.08
CA LEU A 18 13.16 -15.15 29.75
C LEU A 18 12.82 -13.67 29.61
N ASP A 19 13.13 -13.09 28.47
CA ASP A 19 12.63 -11.75 28.14
C ASP A 19 11.19 -11.81 27.57
N GLN A 20 10.51 -10.66 27.59
CA GLN A 20 9.11 -10.58 27.15
C GLN A 20 8.93 -10.94 25.68
N GLU A 21 9.86 -10.53 24.81
CA GLU A 21 9.78 -10.81 23.38
C GLU A 21 9.91 -12.32 23.10
N GLN A 22 10.78 -13.00 23.83
CA GLN A 22 10.90 -14.46 23.74
C GLN A 22 9.59 -15.15 24.16
N ILE A 23 8.96 -14.69 25.25
CA ILE A 23 7.69 -15.24 25.71
C ILE A 23 6.58 -14.98 24.70
N ILE A 24 6.47 -13.75 24.17
CA ILE A 24 5.47 -13.38 23.17
C ILE A 24 5.58 -14.26 21.92
N ASN A 25 6.81 -14.52 21.47
CA ASN A 25 7.07 -15.37 20.30
C ASN A 25 6.76 -16.85 20.53
N LEU A 26 6.79 -17.31 21.78
CA LEU A 26 6.43 -18.67 22.14
C LEU A 26 4.94 -18.88 22.39
N LEU A 27 4.15 -17.81 22.56
CA LEU A 27 2.71 -17.91 22.75
C LEU A 27 2.02 -18.40 21.48
N GLU A 28 1.30 -19.50 21.60
CA GLU A 28 0.58 -20.19 20.52
C GLU A 28 -0.94 -20.00 20.68
N ILE A 29 -1.67 -20.09 19.57
CA ILE A 29 -3.14 -20.23 19.59
C ILE A 29 -3.44 -21.73 19.50
N PRO A 30 -4.09 -22.33 20.52
CA PRO A 30 -4.46 -23.74 20.48
C PRO A 30 -5.36 -24.06 19.28
N LYS A 31 -5.17 -25.22 18.67
CA LYS A 31 -6.04 -25.69 17.56
C LYS A 31 -7.46 -26.01 18.01
N ASN A 32 -7.63 -26.39 19.28
CA ASN A 32 -8.93 -26.68 19.89
C ASN A 32 -9.24 -25.55 20.88
N SER A 33 -10.39 -24.91 20.74
CA SER A 33 -10.87 -23.82 21.60
C SER A 33 -11.06 -24.27 23.07
N ASP A 34 -11.29 -25.56 23.30
CA ASP A 34 -11.38 -26.11 24.66
C ASP A 34 -10.04 -26.08 25.42
N MET A 35 -8.96 -25.80 24.73
CA MET A 35 -7.61 -25.67 25.29
C MET A 35 -7.22 -24.20 25.56
N GLY A 36 -8.20 -23.28 25.54
CA GLY A 36 -8.01 -21.86 25.80
C GLY A 36 -7.80 -21.00 24.55
N ASP A 37 -7.66 -19.71 24.75
CA ASP A 37 -7.45 -18.71 23.68
C ASP A 37 -5.96 -18.55 23.33
N LEU A 38 -5.07 -18.75 24.31
CA LEU A 38 -3.61 -18.74 24.14
C LEU A 38 -2.98 -19.87 24.96
N ALA A 39 -1.83 -20.37 24.54
CA ALA A 39 -1.06 -21.37 25.26
C ALA A 39 0.44 -21.01 25.27
N PHE A 40 1.11 -21.23 26.39
CA PHE A 40 2.55 -21.11 26.51
C PHE A 40 3.20 -22.50 26.68
N PRO A 41 4.12 -22.93 25.79
CA PRO A 41 4.81 -24.20 25.89
C PRO A 41 5.95 -24.13 26.90
N ALA A 42 5.81 -24.79 28.03
CA ALA A 42 6.84 -24.84 29.11
C ALA A 42 8.11 -25.63 28.74
N PHE A 43 8.18 -26.25 27.56
CA PHE A 43 9.38 -26.97 27.10
C PHE A 43 10.64 -26.10 27.06
N SER A 44 10.49 -24.84 26.67
CA SER A 44 11.57 -23.86 26.62
C SER A 44 12.22 -23.63 27.98
N LEU A 45 11.45 -23.77 29.06
CA LEU A 45 11.89 -23.55 30.43
C LEU A 45 12.56 -24.77 31.05
N ALA A 46 12.40 -25.97 30.48
CA ALA A 46 12.88 -27.24 31.07
C ALA A 46 14.39 -27.23 31.32
N LYS A 47 15.18 -26.67 30.39
CA LYS A 47 16.65 -26.54 30.51
C LYS A 47 17.06 -25.48 31.54
N ILE A 48 16.30 -24.41 31.62
CA ILE A 48 16.55 -23.25 32.49
C ILE A 48 16.28 -23.64 33.94
N LEU A 49 15.06 -24.15 34.19
CA LEU A 49 14.59 -24.46 35.54
C LEU A 49 14.98 -25.87 36.02
N ARG A 50 15.55 -26.70 35.13
CA ARG A 50 15.98 -28.09 35.42
C ARG A 50 14.84 -28.94 36.00
N LYS A 51 13.62 -28.77 35.52
CA LYS A 51 12.42 -29.48 35.92
C LYS A 51 11.70 -30.07 34.69
N ALA A 52 10.83 -31.02 34.90
CA ALA A 52 9.98 -31.54 33.85
C ALA A 52 8.99 -30.47 33.37
N PRO A 53 8.74 -30.34 32.05
CA PRO A 53 7.86 -29.28 31.51
C PRO A 53 6.46 -29.22 32.13
N GLN A 54 5.87 -30.39 32.44
CA GLN A 54 4.55 -30.47 33.10
C GLN A 54 4.57 -29.90 34.52
N MET A 55 5.66 -30.12 35.26
CA MET A 55 5.81 -29.54 36.61
C MET A 55 6.02 -28.02 36.54
N ILE A 56 6.74 -27.55 35.53
CA ILE A 56 6.96 -26.12 35.31
C ILE A 56 5.62 -25.46 34.95
N ALA A 57 4.85 -26.07 34.05
CA ALA A 57 3.55 -25.54 33.66
C ALA A 57 2.60 -25.41 34.86
N ALA A 58 2.56 -26.42 35.72
CA ALA A 58 1.77 -26.38 36.94
C ALA A 58 2.23 -25.32 37.94
N ASP A 59 3.56 -25.26 38.22
CA ASP A 59 4.16 -24.30 39.15
C ASP A 59 3.93 -22.84 38.69
N VAL A 60 4.04 -22.57 37.38
CA VAL A 60 3.83 -21.24 36.83
C VAL A 60 2.35 -20.86 36.81
N ALA A 61 1.46 -21.76 36.37
CA ALA A 61 0.03 -21.51 36.36
C ALA A 61 -0.52 -21.21 37.76
N GLU A 62 -0.06 -21.94 38.80
CA GLU A 62 -0.47 -21.71 40.19
C GLU A 62 -0.05 -20.33 40.73
N LYS A 63 1.14 -19.83 40.31
CA LYS A 63 1.68 -18.57 40.80
C LYS A 63 1.20 -17.35 40.00
N MET A 64 0.54 -17.59 38.90
CA MET A 64 0.18 -16.53 37.97
C MET A 64 -1.04 -15.74 38.48
N ASP A 65 -0.98 -14.43 38.40
CA ASP A 65 -2.14 -13.58 38.64
C ASP A 65 -3.19 -13.82 37.55
N ALA A 66 -4.38 -14.26 37.96
CA ALA A 66 -5.50 -14.57 37.07
C ALA A 66 -6.36 -13.32 36.70
N THR A 67 -6.04 -12.13 37.16
CA THR A 67 -6.82 -10.92 36.85
C THR A 67 -6.92 -10.69 35.36
N GLY A 68 -8.13 -10.59 34.81
CA GLY A 68 -8.39 -10.44 33.36
C GLY A 68 -8.40 -11.77 32.58
N PHE A 69 -8.30 -12.90 33.27
CA PHE A 69 -8.52 -14.24 32.72
C PHE A 69 -9.70 -14.91 33.40
N GLU A 70 -10.50 -15.62 32.64
CA GLU A 70 -11.52 -16.50 33.18
C GLU A 70 -10.87 -17.70 33.94
N LYS A 71 -9.78 -18.22 33.34
CA LYS A 71 -9.04 -19.36 33.86
C LYS A 71 -7.62 -19.40 33.32
N ILE A 72 -6.67 -19.82 34.16
CA ILE A 72 -5.32 -20.22 33.75
C ILE A 72 -5.13 -21.66 34.17
N GLU A 73 -4.81 -22.57 33.25
CA GLU A 73 -4.74 -24.01 33.52
C GLU A 73 -3.51 -24.64 32.89
N ALA A 74 -2.81 -25.45 33.68
CA ALA A 74 -1.75 -26.30 33.17
C ALA A 74 -2.32 -27.63 32.62
N VAL A 75 -2.11 -27.88 31.30
CA VAL A 75 -2.50 -29.13 30.66
C VAL A 75 -1.25 -29.77 30.04
N GLY A 76 -0.75 -30.81 30.69
CA GLY A 76 0.53 -31.39 30.33
C GLY A 76 1.66 -30.34 30.39
N PRO A 77 2.45 -30.16 29.35
CA PRO A 77 3.53 -29.19 29.32
C PRO A 77 3.12 -27.78 28.89
N TYR A 78 1.82 -27.48 28.76
CA TYR A 78 1.29 -26.19 28.34
C TYR A 78 0.60 -25.47 29.48
N ILE A 79 0.76 -24.13 29.50
CA ILE A 79 -0.04 -23.22 30.31
C ILE A 79 -1.07 -22.62 29.38
N ASN A 80 -2.35 -22.94 29.59
CA ASN A 80 -3.47 -22.49 28.77
C ASN A 80 -4.17 -21.31 29.43
N PHE A 81 -4.41 -20.26 28.66
CA PHE A 81 -5.04 -19.02 29.09
C PHE A 81 -6.44 -18.94 28.48
N PHE A 82 -7.44 -18.84 29.32
CA PHE A 82 -8.83 -18.58 28.97
C PHE A 82 -9.13 -17.13 29.28
N LEU A 83 -9.45 -16.35 28.25
CA LEU A 83 -9.65 -14.93 28.41
C LEU A 83 -11.05 -14.64 28.96
N ASP A 84 -11.17 -13.65 29.85
CA ASP A 84 -12.47 -13.12 30.27
C ASP A 84 -13.12 -12.35 29.11
N LYS A 85 -13.90 -13.08 28.31
CA LYS A 85 -14.52 -12.57 27.08
C LYS A 85 -15.42 -11.36 27.34
N LYS A 86 -16.17 -11.36 28.46
CA LYS A 86 -17.03 -10.22 28.83
C LYS A 86 -16.22 -8.97 29.12
N SER A 87 -15.20 -9.10 29.93
CA SER A 87 -14.34 -7.96 30.29
C SER A 87 -13.59 -7.43 29.09
N ILE A 88 -13.01 -8.30 28.26
CA ILE A 88 -12.26 -7.90 27.06
C ILE A 88 -13.19 -7.28 26.01
N SER A 89 -14.35 -7.88 25.76
CA SER A 89 -15.30 -7.30 24.82
C SER A 89 -15.78 -5.92 25.28
N ALA A 90 -16.03 -5.74 26.59
CA ALA A 90 -16.41 -4.46 27.14
C ALA A 90 -15.30 -3.39 26.94
N ASP A 91 -14.05 -3.74 27.18
CA ASP A 91 -12.90 -2.85 26.97
C ASP A 91 -12.76 -2.48 25.49
N VAL A 92 -12.75 -3.47 24.60
CA VAL A 92 -12.58 -3.25 23.14
C VAL A 92 -13.72 -2.40 22.57
N LEU A 93 -14.96 -2.73 22.86
CA LEU A 93 -16.12 -1.97 22.39
C LEU A 93 -16.11 -0.55 22.95
N GLY A 94 -15.80 -0.40 24.25
CA GLY A 94 -15.67 0.91 24.90
C GLY A 94 -14.59 1.77 24.25
N GLN A 95 -13.43 1.21 23.93
CA GLN A 95 -12.35 1.92 23.24
C GLN A 95 -12.75 2.36 21.83
N VAL A 96 -13.39 1.50 21.04
CA VAL A 96 -13.86 1.87 19.70
C VAL A 96 -14.93 2.95 19.76
N ILE A 97 -15.87 2.87 20.70
CA ILE A 97 -16.93 3.85 20.88
C ILE A 97 -16.36 5.21 21.32
N ALA A 98 -15.37 5.21 22.21
CA ALA A 98 -14.75 6.43 22.70
C ALA A 98 -13.88 7.15 21.66
N ASN A 99 -13.17 6.39 20.81
CA ASN A 99 -12.20 6.95 19.88
C ASN A 99 -12.70 7.01 18.42
N GLY A 100 -13.76 6.28 18.08
CA GLY A 100 -14.30 6.24 16.71
C GLY A 100 -13.23 5.80 15.70
N SER A 101 -13.05 6.58 14.63
CA SER A 101 -12.02 6.36 13.59
C SER A 101 -10.59 6.36 14.13
N ASP A 102 -10.35 7.03 15.26
CA ASP A 102 -9.01 7.14 15.85
C ASP A 102 -8.64 5.96 16.75
N TYR A 103 -9.52 4.97 16.89
CA TYR A 103 -9.30 3.79 17.73
C TYR A 103 -7.94 3.10 17.50
N ALA A 104 -7.50 3.02 16.25
CA ALA A 104 -6.27 2.33 15.90
C ALA A 104 -5.10 3.28 15.59
N ASN A 105 -5.26 4.58 15.84
CA ASN A 105 -4.20 5.56 15.60
C ASN A 105 -2.99 5.29 16.49
N GLN A 106 -1.81 5.37 15.89
CA GLN A 106 -0.52 5.16 16.54
C GLN A 106 0.45 6.22 16.07
N ASP A 107 1.20 6.82 16.98
CA ASP A 107 2.30 7.74 16.64
C ASP A 107 3.59 6.95 16.36
N LEU A 108 3.63 6.23 15.22
CA LEU A 108 4.81 5.47 14.80
C LEU A 108 5.90 6.35 14.19
N GLY A 109 5.55 7.54 13.74
CA GLY A 109 6.44 8.47 13.05
C GLY A 109 7.04 9.54 13.97
N GLU A 110 6.49 9.75 15.15
CA GLU A 110 6.92 10.78 16.11
C GLU A 110 7.00 12.18 15.47
N GLY A 111 6.07 12.48 14.55
CA GLY A 111 6.03 13.74 13.81
C GLY A 111 7.12 13.91 12.75
N ARG A 112 7.91 12.87 12.44
CA ARG A 112 8.97 12.92 11.42
C ARG A 112 8.40 12.79 10.01
N ASN A 113 9.05 13.44 9.04
CA ASN A 113 8.64 13.40 7.64
C ASN A 113 8.96 12.04 6.99
N VAL A 114 8.01 11.54 6.22
CA VAL A 114 8.19 10.40 5.31
C VAL A 114 7.98 10.91 3.89
N ALA A 115 9.00 10.84 3.05
CA ALA A 115 8.88 11.13 1.62
C ALA A 115 8.49 9.86 0.87
N ILE A 116 7.44 9.93 0.05
CA ILE A 116 7.00 8.81 -0.78
C ILE A 116 7.09 9.24 -2.23
N ASP A 117 7.90 8.51 -3.00
CA ASP A 117 7.99 8.68 -4.45
C ASP A 117 7.12 7.60 -5.11
N MET A 118 6.04 8.03 -5.72
CA MET A 118 5.06 7.14 -6.34
C MET A 118 4.38 7.79 -7.54
N SER A 119 3.88 6.97 -8.46
CA SER A 119 3.21 7.30 -9.72
C SER A 119 4.11 7.90 -10.80
N SER A 120 4.39 7.10 -11.82
CA SER A 120 5.31 7.44 -12.93
C SER A 120 4.71 7.18 -14.29
N PRO A 121 3.70 7.90 -14.69
CA PRO A 121 3.35 7.84 -16.09
C PRO A 121 4.41 8.55 -16.93
N ASN A 122 4.73 7.99 -18.08
CA ASN A 122 5.42 8.74 -19.10
C ASN A 122 4.47 9.81 -19.66
N ILE A 123 4.96 11.04 -19.76
CA ILE A 123 4.24 12.14 -20.43
C ILE A 123 3.81 11.69 -21.84
N ALA A 124 2.67 12.18 -22.29
CA ALA A 124 2.07 11.87 -23.58
C ALA A 124 1.66 10.38 -23.77
N LYS A 125 1.43 9.65 -22.69
CA LYS A 125 0.90 8.29 -22.73
C LYS A 125 -0.27 8.15 -21.76
N PRO A 126 -1.34 7.43 -22.14
CA PRO A 126 -2.45 7.19 -21.26
C PRO A 126 -2.06 6.27 -20.11
N PHE A 127 -2.74 6.45 -18.97
CA PHE A 127 -2.65 5.51 -17.87
C PHE A 127 -3.17 4.13 -18.29
N SER A 128 -2.37 3.11 -18.03
CA SER A 128 -2.83 1.72 -18.06
C SER A 128 -3.10 1.23 -16.64
N ILE A 129 -3.82 0.13 -16.53
CA ILE A 129 -4.08 -0.53 -15.25
C ILE A 129 -2.76 -0.89 -14.51
N GLY A 130 -1.67 -1.12 -15.22
CA GLY A 130 -0.34 -1.35 -14.63
C GLY A 130 0.23 -0.13 -13.93
N HIS A 131 -0.20 1.09 -14.28
CA HIS A 131 0.27 2.32 -13.63
C HIS A 131 -0.35 2.56 -12.25
N LEU A 132 -1.38 1.82 -11.84
CA LEU A 132 -1.86 1.83 -10.46
C LEU A 132 -0.76 1.47 -9.45
N ARG A 133 0.29 0.77 -9.91
CA ARG A 133 1.41 0.32 -9.08
C ARG A 133 2.70 1.11 -9.29
N SER A 134 2.77 2.03 -10.24
CA SER A 134 4.04 2.57 -10.70
C SER A 134 4.39 3.97 -10.16
N THR A 135 5.63 4.37 -10.37
CA THR A 135 6.25 5.57 -9.80
C THR A 135 7.18 6.30 -10.77
N VAL A 136 7.40 7.58 -10.58
CA VAL A 136 8.24 8.61 -11.23
C VAL A 136 7.76 9.10 -12.60
N ILE A 137 7.50 10.41 -12.75
CA ILE A 137 7.12 11.04 -14.02
C ILE A 137 8.30 10.99 -14.99
N GLY A 138 8.17 10.20 -16.05
CA GLY A 138 9.12 10.16 -17.15
C GLY A 138 8.91 11.32 -18.10
N ASP A 139 9.39 12.50 -17.74
CA ASP A 139 9.23 13.74 -18.52
C ASP A 139 10.51 14.14 -19.27
N TRP A 140 11.51 13.26 -19.35
CA TRP A 140 12.77 13.52 -20.03
C TRP A 140 13.29 12.29 -20.81
N GLY A 141 13.94 12.54 -21.97
CA GLY A 141 14.59 11.51 -22.77
C GLY A 141 14.30 11.61 -24.27
N LYS A 142 14.96 10.78 -25.06
CA LYS A 142 14.83 10.68 -26.53
C LYS A 142 13.38 10.60 -27.02
N GLN A 143 12.50 10.05 -26.24
CA GLN A 143 11.07 9.94 -26.56
C GLN A 143 10.41 11.31 -26.84
N PHE A 144 10.91 12.38 -26.21
CA PHE A 144 10.42 13.74 -26.49
C PHE A 144 10.94 14.28 -27.82
N GLY A 145 12.16 13.96 -28.21
CA GLY A 145 12.63 14.24 -29.57
C GLY A 145 11.75 13.57 -30.61
N MET A 146 11.38 12.30 -30.41
CA MET A 146 10.44 11.59 -31.29
C MET A 146 9.06 12.27 -31.32
N LEU A 147 8.54 12.69 -30.17
CA LEU A 147 7.23 13.33 -30.10
C LEU A 147 7.25 14.71 -30.78
N ILE A 148 8.30 15.50 -30.59
CA ILE A 148 8.48 16.79 -31.26
C ILE A 148 8.50 16.61 -32.79
N VAL A 149 9.30 15.64 -33.30
CA VAL A 149 9.33 15.33 -34.74
C VAL A 149 7.97 14.90 -35.26
N ALA A 150 7.27 14.03 -34.54
CA ALA A 150 5.93 13.57 -34.91
C ALA A 150 4.93 14.72 -34.98
N TYR A 151 4.93 15.59 -33.97
CA TYR A 151 4.06 16.76 -33.94
C TYR A 151 4.35 17.73 -35.08
N LYS A 152 5.63 18.02 -35.34
CA LYS A 152 6.01 18.95 -36.45
C LYS A 152 5.63 18.39 -37.84
N LYS A 153 5.60 17.07 -38.01
CA LYS A 153 5.24 16.42 -39.28
C LYS A 153 3.75 16.23 -39.45
N TRP A 154 3.03 15.88 -38.39
CA TRP A 154 1.65 15.36 -38.47
C TRP A 154 0.72 15.92 -37.38
N GLY A 155 1.21 16.75 -36.49
CA GLY A 155 0.42 17.27 -35.38
C GLY A 155 -0.58 18.33 -35.83
N ASP A 156 -1.67 18.40 -35.10
CA ASP A 156 -2.70 19.45 -35.19
C ASP A 156 -2.90 20.03 -33.79
N GLU A 157 -2.67 21.34 -33.64
CA GLU A 157 -2.69 22.02 -32.35
C GLU A 157 -4.07 21.96 -31.69
N GLU A 158 -5.14 22.14 -32.48
CA GLU A 158 -6.50 22.14 -31.95
C GLU A 158 -6.93 20.72 -31.53
N ALA A 159 -6.50 19.70 -32.27
CA ALA A 159 -6.76 18.30 -31.92
C ALA A 159 -6.01 17.93 -30.62
N VAL A 160 -4.74 18.35 -30.46
CA VAL A 160 -3.97 18.09 -29.24
C VAL A 160 -4.57 18.82 -28.05
N LYS A 161 -5.04 20.06 -28.19
CA LYS A 161 -5.73 20.78 -27.11
C LYS A 161 -7.06 20.13 -26.72
N ALA A 162 -7.79 19.58 -27.68
CA ALA A 162 -9.07 18.94 -27.42
C ALA A 162 -8.92 17.58 -26.75
N HIS A 163 -7.92 16.78 -27.14
CA HIS A 163 -7.69 15.41 -26.66
C HIS A 163 -6.17 15.15 -26.52
N PRO A 164 -5.50 15.77 -25.53
CA PRO A 164 -4.04 15.81 -25.46
C PRO A 164 -3.39 14.42 -25.48
N ILE A 165 -3.82 13.53 -24.57
CA ILE A 165 -3.19 12.21 -24.40
C ILE A 165 -3.42 11.33 -25.63
N ASP A 166 -4.63 11.32 -26.17
CA ASP A 166 -4.97 10.48 -27.32
C ASP A 166 -4.20 10.90 -28.57
N GLU A 167 -4.13 12.21 -28.84
CA GLU A 167 -3.44 12.73 -30.02
C GLU A 167 -1.91 12.58 -29.89
N LEU A 168 -1.35 12.90 -28.74
CA LEU A 168 0.08 12.70 -28.51
C LEU A 168 0.47 11.20 -28.55
N LEU A 169 -0.38 10.31 -28.06
CA LEU A 169 -0.18 8.87 -28.19
C LEU A 169 -0.20 8.41 -29.66
N LYS A 170 -1.20 8.86 -30.44
CA LYS A 170 -1.29 8.55 -31.89
C LYS A 170 -0.01 8.97 -32.62
N LEU A 171 0.46 10.19 -32.33
CA LEU A 171 1.71 10.71 -32.91
C LEU A 171 2.92 9.86 -32.50
N TYR A 172 3.00 9.50 -31.21
CA TYR A 172 4.09 8.68 -30.70
C TYR A 172 4.09 7.26 -31.28
N VAL A 173 2.94 6.61 -31.40
CA VAL A 173 2.82 5.28 -32.01
C VAL A 173 3.19 5.34 -33.49
N ARG A 174 2.72 6.36 -34.21
CA ARG A 174 3.01 6.55 -35.65
C ARG A 174 4.49 6.72 -35.90
N ILE A 175 5.17 7.61 -35.17
CA ILE A 175 6.60 7.85 -35.43
C ILE A 175 7.45 6.63 -35.11
N ASN A 176 7.10 5.86 -34.05
CA ASN A 176 7.83 4.61 -33.76
C ASN A 176 7.66 3.57 -34.88
N ALA A 177 6.47 3.44 -35.44
CA ALA A 177 6.22 2.54 -36.55
C ALA A 177 6.96 2.98 -37.84
N GLU A 178 6.91 4.26 -38.16
CA GLU A 178 7.59 4.78 -39.36
C GLU A 178 9.12 4.77 -39.22
N ALA A 179 9.66 4.95 -38.02
CA ALA A 179 11.10 4.90 -37.76
C ALA A 179 11.70 3.50 -37.98
N GLU A 180 10.91 2.41 -37.94
CA GLU A 180 11.37 1.07 -38.28
C GLU A 180 11.79 0.95 -39.75
N THR A 181 11.19 1.73 -40.64
CA THR A 181 11.46 1.75 -42.09
C THR A 181 12.21 3.01 -42.55
N GLN A 182 12.23 4.06 -41.76
CA GLN A 182 12.84 5.36 -42.03
C GLN A 182 13.80 5.74 -40.88
N PRO A 183 15.05 5.21 -40.86
CA PRO A 183 16.02 5.47 -39.78
C PRO A 183 16.36 6.94 -39.55
N GLU A 184 16.18 7.78 -40.59
CA GLU A 184 16.37 9.24 -40.53
C GLU A 184 15.47 9.91 -39.50
N LEU A 185 14.27 9.38 -39.23
CA LEU A 185 13.38 9.87 -38.19
C LEU A 185 13.96 9.70 -36.78
N ASP A 186 14.70 8.63 -36.58
CA ASP A 186 15.37 8.33 -35.32
C ASP A 186 16.54 9.30 -35.07
N GLU A 187 17.27 9.66 -36.12
CA GLU A 187 18.35 10.65 -36.03
C GLU A 187 17.80 12.08 -35.85
N GLU A 188 16.73 12.45 -36.56
CA GLU A 188 16.03 13.72 -36.39
C GLU A 188 15.51 13.84 -34.93
N ALA A 189 14.98 12.77 -34.36
CA ALA A 189 14.54 12.73 -32.96
C ALA A 189 15.70 12.92 -31.96
N ARG A 190 16.88 12.32 -32.23
CA ARG A 190 18.08 12.56 -31.41
C ARG A 190 18.55 14.01 -31.49
N GLU A 191 18.45 14.64 -32.68
CA GLU A 191 18.81 16.04 -32.85
C GLU A 191 17.86 16.96 -32.08
N TRP A 192 16.53 16.72 -32.14
CA TRP A 192 15.57 17.49 -31.36
C TRP A 192 15.76 17.28 -29.85
N PHE A 193 16.13 16.10 -29.42
CA PHE A 193 16.44 15.86 -28.01
C PHE A 193 17.71 16.60 -27.58
N ARG A 194 18.78 16.63 -28.42
CA ARG A 194 19.98 17.44 -28.15
C ARG A 194 19.67 18.95 -28.09
N LYS A 195 18.77 19.45 -28.95
CA LYS A 195 18.27 20.85 -28.87
C LYS A 195 17.56 21.11 -27.55
N LEU A 196 16.72 20.20 -27.13
CA LEU A 196 16.02 20.29 -25.83
C LEU A 196 17.02 20.31 -24.66
N GLU A 197 18.05 19.47 -24.68
CA GLU A 197 19.12 19.48 -23.68
C GLU A 197 19.98 20.77 -23.72
N ALA A 198 20.14 21.35 -24.89
CA ALA A 198 20.87 22.60 -25.07
C ALA A 198 20.07 23.86 -24.73
N GLY A 199 18.80 23.73 -24.38
CA GLY A 199 17.96 24.86 -24.01
C GLY A 199 17.35 25.63 -25.20
N ASP A 200 17.20 24.99 -26.37
CA ASP A 200 16.55 25.59 -27.54
C ASP A 200 15.10 25.99 -27.20
N GLU A 201 14.76 27.26 -27.49
CA GLU A 201 13.47 27.86 -27.10
C GLU A 201 12.26 27.10 -27.70
N GLU A 202 12.34 26.66 -28.97
CA GLU A 202 11.26 25.93 -29.62
C GLU A 202 11.09 24.52 -29.00
N ALA A 203 12.20 23.82 -28.79
CA ALA A 203 12.20 22.51 -28.22
C ALA A 203 11.64 22.51 -26.78
N ILE A 204 12.07 23.48 -25.95
CA ILE A 204 11.56 23.66 -24.58
C ILE A 204 10.08 24.01 -24.60
N SER A 205 9.63 24.94 -25.46
CA SER A 205 8.23 25.36 -25.51
C SER A 205 7.30 24.20 -25.88
N LEU A 206 7.68 23.38 -26.87
CA LEU A 206 6.90 22.19 -27.26
C LEU A 206 6.89 21.14 -26.16
N TRP A 207 8.05 20.84 -25.56
CA TRP A 207 8.15 19.90 -24.46
C TRP A 207 7.30 20.34 -23.26
N GLN A 208 7.38 21.60 -22.87
CA GLN A 208 6.63 22.14 -21.74
C GLN A 208 5.13 22.09 -22.01
N TRP A 209 4.69 22.43 -23.22
CA TRP A 209 3.29 22.32 -23.59
C TRP A 209 2.78 20.87 -23.50
N PHE A 210 3.49 19.90 -24.10
CA PHE A 210 3.11 18.48 -23.99
C PHE A 210 3.07 17.98 -22.55
N ARG A 211 4.00 18.46 -21.72
CA ARG A 211 4.04 18.14 -20.30
C ARG A 211 2.82 18.70 -19.55
N ASP A 212 2.54 19.96 -19.74
CA ASP A 212 1.48 20.66 -19.04
C ASP A 212 0.10 20.08 -19.40
N GLU A 213 -0.18 19.84 -20.68
CA GLU A 213 -1.40 19.17 -21.14
C GLU A 213 -1.52 17.74 -20.56
N SER A 214 -0.41 17.01 -20.54
CA SER A 214 -0.43 15.65 -19.95
C SER A 214 -0.70 15.67 -18.44
N LEU A 215 -0.16 16.65 -17.71
CA LEU A 215 -0.39 16.80 -16.27
C LEU A 215 -1.84 17.15 -15.94
N VAL A 216 -2.53 17.93 -16.78
CA VAL A 216 -3.97 18.21 -16.62
C VAL A 216 -4.78 16.90 -16.64
N GLU A 217 -4.53 16.03 -17.64
CA GLU A 217 -5.21 14.75 -17.74
C GLU A 217 -4.82 13.77 -16.61
N PHE A 218 -3.55 13.78 -16.20
CA PHE A 218 -3.11 12.94 -15.09
C PHE A 218 -3.75 13.36 -13.78
N ASN A 219 -3.83 14.66 -13.50
CA ASN A 219 -4.49 15.17 -12.30
C ASN A 219 -5.97 14.79 -12.27
N ARG A 220 -6.68 14.84 -13.41
CA ARG A 220 -8.06 14.38 -13.49
C ARG A 220 -8.23 12.92 -13.07
N LEU A 221 -7.34 12.03 -13.53
CA LEU A 221 -7.35 10.62 -13.12
C LEU A 221 -6.91 10.41 -11.67
N TYR A 222 -5.98 11.21 -11.17
CA TYR A 222 -5.60 11.17 -9.74
C TYR A 222 -6.77 11.60 -8.85
N ASP A 223 -7.50 12.64 -9.23
CA ASP A 223 -8.69 13.09 -8.51
C ASP A 223 -9.76 11.98 -8.49
N GLU A 224 -9.99 11.30 -9.63
CA GLU A 224 -10.91 10.17 -9.73
C GLU A 224 -10.50 8.98 -8.84
N LEU A 225 -9.20 8.76 -8.70
CA LEU A 225 -8.65 7.75 -7.79
C LEU A 225 -8.54 8.23 -6.33
N GLY A 226 -8.82 9.49 -6.04
CA GLY A 226 -8.64 10.08 -4.71
C GLY A 226 -7.17 10.12 -4.28
N VAL A 227 -6.24 10.42 -5.22
CA VAL A 227 -4.80 10.53 -4.99
C VAL A 227 -4.34 11.97 -5.20
N SER A 228 -3.52 12.47 -4.30
CA SER A 228 -2.92 13.81 -4.41
C SER A 228 -1.41 13.77 -4.16
N PHE A 229 -0.70 14.78 -4.65
CA PHE A 229 0.75 14.91 -4.51
C PHE A 229 1.13 16.29 -4.00
N ASP A 230 2.15 16.36 -3.16
CA ASP A 230 2.72 17.63 -2.67
C ASP A 230 3.64 18.28 -3.71
N SER A 231 4.20 17.49 -4.65
CA SER A 231 5.07 17.99 -5.71
C SER A 231 5.07 17.08 -6.96
N PHE A 232 5.32 17.68 -8.11
CA PHE A 232 5.44 17.03 -9.42
C PHE A 232 6.84 17.25 -10.02
N ASN A 233 7.87 16.84 -9.28
CA ASN A 233 9.26 16.95 -9.70
C ASN A 233 9.68 15.74 -10.53
N GLY A 234 9.49 15.80 -11.84
CA GLY A 234 9.90 14.76 -12.78
C GLY A 234 11.41 14.70 -13.02
N GLU A 235 11.85 13.87 -13.95
CA GLU A 235 13.27 13.68 -14.28
C GLU A 235 13.94 14.99 -14.73
N ALA A 236 13.24 15.82 -15.50
CA ALA A 236 13.75 17.09 -16.00
C ALA A 236 14.14 18.07 -14.88
N PHE A 237 13.42 18.06 -13.77
CA PHE A 237 13.67 18.94 -12.62
C PHE A 237 15.06 18.76 -12.02
N TYR A 238 15.68 17.61 -12.19
CA TYR A 238 16.98 17.28 -11.60
C TYR A 238 18.16 17.47 -12.55
N ASN A 239 17.94 17.88 -13.80
CA ASN A 239 19.00 18.01 -14.81
C ASN A 239 20.10 19.00 -14.42
N ASP A 240 19.74 20.13 -13.84
CA ASP A 240 20.67 21.17 -13.36
C ASP A 240 21.35 20.84 -12.02
N LYS A 241 20.99 19.72 -11.39
CA LYS A 241 21.47 19.28 -10.08
C LYS A 241 22.45 18.10 -10.16
N MET A 242 22.65 17.55 -11.35
CA MET A 242 23.53 16.38 -11.55
C MET A 242 25.01 16.73 -11.44
N ASP A 243 25.41 17.95 -11.81
CA ASP A 243 26.80 18.39 -11.73
C ASP A 243 27.33 18.36 -10.29
N GLU A 244 26.51 18.75 -9.32
CA GLU A 244 26.85 18.65 -7.89
C GLU A 244 27.22 17.21 -7.47
N VAL A 245 26.48 16.21 -7.97
CA VAL A 245 26.77 14.80 -7.69
C VAL A 245 28.13 14.41 -8.24
N VAL A 246 28.43 14.83 -9.47
CA VAL A 246 29.74 14.56 -10.12
C VAL A 246 30.86 15.24 -9.37
N ASP A 247 30.66 16.49 -8.93
CA ASP A 247 31.66 17.24 -8.16
C ASP A 247 31.97 16.55 -6.83
N ILE A 248 30.95 16.14 -6.06
CA ILE A 248 31.15 15.40 -4.80
C ILE A 248 31.92 14.11 -5.04
N LEU A 249 31.56 13.34 -6.06
CA LEU A 249 32.26 12.07 -6.39
C LEU A 249 33.72 12.30 -6.81
N THR A 250 33.98 13.39 -7.55
CA THR A 250 35.31 13.78 -7.98
C THR A 250 36.18 14.23 -6.81
N GLU A 251 35.67 15.12 -5.95
CA GLU A 251 36.37 15.63 -4.77
C GLU A 251 36.75 14.51 -3.80
N LYS A 252 35.91 13.49 -3.69
CA LYS A 252 36.16 12.31 -2.84
C LYS A 252 37.05 11.25 -3.52
N GLY A 253 37.41 11.42 -4.78
CA GLY A 253 38.23 10.47 -5.53
C GLY A 253 37.54 9.12 -5.75
N LEU A 254 36.22 9.11 -5.90
CA LEU A 254 35.40 7.90 -6.03
C LEU A 254 35.16 7.50 -7.49
N LEU A 255 35.50 8.37 -8.45
CA LEU A 255 35.33 8.09 -9.88
C LEU A 255 36.53 7.31 -10.44
N GLU A 256 36.24 6.21 -11.11
CA GLU A 256 37.20 5.40 -11.86
C GLU A 256 36.84 5.43 -13.35
N GLU A 257 37.83 5.31 -14.23
CA GLU A 257 37.59 5.20 -15.66
C GLU A 257 37.40 3.73 -16.03
N SER A 258 36.28 3.41 -16.69
CA SER A 258 35.99 2.10 -17.23
C SER A 258 35.43 2.22 -18.64
N GLN A 259 36.15 1.68 -19.63
CA GLN A 259 35.77 1.73 -21.05
C GLN A 259 35.44 3.16 -21.58
N GLY A 260 36.18 4.15 -21.10
CA GLY A 260 35.98 5.54 -21.43
C GLY A 260 34.84 6.23 -20.68
N ALA A 261 34.14 5.56 -19.80
CA ALA A 261 33.09 6.09 -18.96
C ALA A 261 33.57 6.29 -17.51
N GLN A 262 32.93 7.17 -16.76
CA GLN A 262 33.21 7.38 -15.32
C GLN A 262 32.24 6.55 -14.50
N VAL A 263 32.77 5.73 -13.60
CA VAL A 263 32.02 4.81 -12.76
C VAL A 263 32.43 4.89 -11.30
N VAL A 264 31.54 4.44 -10.41
CA VAL A 264 31.86 4.18 -8.99
C VAL A 264 31.91 2.67 -8.80
N ASN A 265 33.06 2.17 -8.29
CA ASN A 265 33.23 0.77 -7.96
C ASN A 265 32.42 0.39 -6.71
N LEU A 266 31.65 -0.69 -6.79
CA LEU A 266 30.76 -1.14 -5.72
C LEU A 266 31.01 -2.60 -5.27
N GLU A 267 32.15 -3.19 -5.66
CA GLU A 267 32.50 -4.58 -5.32
C GLU A 267 32.48 -4.86 -3.81
N LYS A 268 32.87 -3.88 -2.98
CA LYS A 268 32.84 -4.03 -1.52
C LYS A 268 31.44 -4.21 -0.93
N TYR A 269 30.40 -3.87 -1.69
CA TYR A 269 28.98 -4.11 -1.33
C TYR A 269 28.44 -5.42 -1.94
N GLY A 270 29.30 -6.20 -2.57
CA GLY A 270 28.86 -7.41 -3.31
C GLY A 270 28.06 -7.11 -4.58
N ILE A 271 28.21 -5.90 -5.13
CA ILE A 271 27.57 -5.47 -6.39
C ILE A 271 28.61 -5.60 -7.50
N GLU A 272 28.39 -6.58 -8.40
CA GLU A 272 29.33 -6.93 -9.47
C GLU A 272 29.51 -5.81 -10.51
N HIS A 273 28.41 -5.10 -10.83
CA HIS A 273 28.43 -4.04 -11.82
C HIS A 273 28.61 -2.68 -11.17
N PRO A 274 29.63 -1.88 -11.58
CA PRO A 274 29.85 -0.55 -11.05
C PRO A 274 28.68 0.39 -11.41
N ALA A 275 28.50 1.45 -10.63
CA ALA A 275 27.52 2.50 -10.95
C ALA A 275 28.08 3.43 -12.04
N LEU A 276 27.41 3.48 -13.16
CA LEU A 276 27.81 4.31 -14.32
C LEU A 276 27.33 5.75 -14.15
N ILE A 277 28.23 6.67 -13.85
CA ILE A 277 27.93 8.09 -13.55
C ILE A 277 27.89 8.95 -14.80
N LYS A 278 28.93 8.84 -15.65
CA LYS A 278 29.04 9.55 -16.93
C LYS A 278 29.46 8.61 -18.05
N LYS A 279 28.84 8.75 -19.21
CA LYS A 279 29.23 8.04 -20.44
C LYS A 279 30.52 8.62 -21.00
N SER A 280 31.09 7.91 -21.99
CA SER A 280 32.29 8.34 -22.74
C SER A 280 32.09 9.65 -23.51
N ASP A 281 30.86 10.01 -23.88
CA ASP A 281 30.48 11.27 -24.52
C ASP A 281 30.24 12.41 -23.50
N GLY A 282 30.42 12.15 -22.21
CA GLY A 282 30.23 13.11 -21.11
C GLY A 282 28.78 13.23 -20.62
N ALA A 283 27.82 12.54 -21.23
CA ALA A 283 26.43 12.59 -20.80
C ALA A 283 26.25 11.86 -19.45
N THR A 284 25.48 12.45 -18.55
CA THR A 284 25.06 11.84 -17.28
C THR A 284 23.97 10.78 -17.52
N LEU A 285 23.74 9.96 -16.51
CA LEU A 285 22.85 8.80 -16.60
C LEU A 285 21.76 8.82 -15.52
N TYR A 286 20.85 7.85 -15.60
CA TYR A 286 19.73 7.71 -14.66
C TYR A 286 20.18 7.70 -13.19
N ILE A 287 21.25 6.97 -12.86
CA ILE A 287 21.71 6.90 -11.46
C ILE A 287 22.23 8.26 -10.96
N THR A 288 22.87 9.06 -11.81
CA THR A 288 23.35 10.41 -11.44
C THR A 288 22.17 11.32 -11.12
N ARG A 289 21.09 11.22 -11.91
CA ARG A 289 19.84 11.95 -11.69
C ARG A 289 19.15 11.52 -10.39
N ASP A 290 19.09 10.22 -10.12
CA ASP A 290 18.47 9.70 -8.91
C ASP A 290 19.28 10.02 -7.65
N LEU A 291 20.62 10.09 -7.75
CA LEU A 291 21.47 10.62 -6.68
C LEU A 291 21.15 12.10 -6.42
N ALA A 292 21.05 12.92 -7.47
CA ALA A 292 20.67 14.33 -7.34
C ALA A 292 19.26 14.48 -6.72
N ALA A 293 18.32 13.64 -7.12
CA ALA A 293 16.98 13.59 -6.54
C ALA A 293 16.99 13.22 -5.06
N ALA A 294 17.77 12.24 -4.67
CA ALA A 294 17.90 11.82 -3.26
C ALA A 294 18.51 12.94 -2.40
N LEU A 295 19.56 13.62 -2.88
CA LEU A 295 20.17 14.78 -2.20
C LEU A 295 19.16 15.92 -2.05
N TYR A 296 18.45 16.28 -3.15
CA TYR A 296 17.43 17.32 -3.13
C TYR A 296 16.31 17.01 -2.14
N ARG A 297 15.78 15.79 -2.16
CA ARG A 297 14.70 15.36 -1.28
C ARG A 297 15.12 15.37 0.19
N LYS A 298 16.34 14.92 0.51
CA LYS A 298 16.84 14.97 1.89
C LYS A 298 16.94 16.40 2.40
N ARG A 299 17.46 17.33 1.60
CA ARG A 299 17.60 18.75 1.95
C ARG A 299 16.27 19.48 2.06
N THR A 300 15.34 19.15 1.15
CA THR A 300 14.07 19.88 1.06
C THR A 300 13.04 19.39 2.07
N TYR A 301 12.96 18.07 2.28
CA TYR A 301 11.91 17.45 3.09
C TYR A 301 12.41 16.96 4.44
N ASP A 302 13.72 16.92 4.67
CA ASP A 302 14.37 16.37 5.89
C ASP A 302 13.71 15.06 6.34
N PHE A 303 13.56 14.14 5.41
CA PHE A 303 12.85 12.89 5.65
C PHE A 303 13.60 12.01 6.67
N ALA A 304 12.84 11.37 7.56
CA ALA A 304 13.31 10.25 8.36
C ALA A 304 13.22 8.91 7.60
N LYS A 305 12.43 8.87 6.52
CA LYS A 305 12.33 7.75 5.59
C LYS A 305 11.95 8.25 4.21
N ALA A 306 12.61 7.72 3.18
CA ALA A 306 12.22 7.91 1.78
C ALA A 306 11.82 6.57 1.17
N ILE A 307 10.57 6.47 0.72
CA ILE A 307 9.98 5.26 0.18
C ILE A 307 9.85 5.42 -1.34
N TYR A 308 10.49 4.51 -2.09
CA TYR A 308 10.41 4.46 -3.54
C TYR A 308 9.60 3.24 -3.95
N VAL A 309 8.38 3.48 -4.43
CA VAL A 309 7.48 2.41 -4.89
C VAL A 309 7.72 2.18 -6.37
N VAL A 310 8.59 1.26 -6.75
CA VAL A 310 9.09 1.04 -8.13
C VAL A 310 9.11 -0.45 -8.47
N GLY A 311 8.93 -0.79 -9.75
CA GLY A 311 8.90 -2.18 -10.22
C GLY A 311 10.13 -2.99 -9.79
N ASN A 312 9.93 -4.28 -9.56
CA ASN A 312 10.96 -5.18 -9.04
C ASN A 312 12.22 -5.26 -9.92
N GLU A 313 12.11 -5.00 -11.22
CA GLU A 313 13.22 -4.94 -12.15
C GLU A 313 14.25 -3.86 -11.85
N GLN A 314 13.89 -2.85 -11.06
CA GLN A 314 14.78 -1.76 -10.62
C GLN A 314 15.53 -2.05 -9.31
N SER A 315 15.38 -3.24 -8.74
CA SER A 315 15.97 -3.57 -7.43
C SER A 315 17.49 -3.47 -7.42
N ALA A 316 18.17 -3.82 -8.50
CA ALA A 316 19.62 -3.68 -8.62
C ALA A 316 20.04 -2.20 -8.63
N HIS A 317 19.29 -1.35 -9.32
CA HIS A 317 19.52 0.09 -9.39
C HIS A 317 19.44 0.76 -8.01
N PHE A 318 18.42 0.43 -7.21
CA PHE A 318 18.30 0.99 -5.85
C PHE A 318 19.39 0.49 -4.90
N LYS A 319 19.90 -0.73 -5.09
CA LYS A 319 21.10 -1.20 -4.36
C LYS A 319 22.33 -0.37 -4.71
N GLN A 320 22.53 -0.08 -6.00
CA GLN A 320 23.64 0.79 -6.45
C GLN A 320 23.45 2.22 -5.91
N LEU A 321 22.25 2.80 -5.97
CA LEU A 321 21.95 4.14 -5.45
C LEU A 321 22.35 4.27 -3.98
N LYS A 322 21.91 3.35 -3.12
CA LYS A 322 22.25 3.34 -1.68
C LYS A 322 23.74 3.19 -1.47
N ALA A 323 24.40 2.31 -2.20
CA ALA A 323 25.84 2.06 -2.08
C ALA A 323 26.64 3.31 -2.48
N VAL A 324 26.27 4.01 -3.57
CA VAL A 324 26.95 5.25 -3.98
C VAL A 324 26.74 6.36 -2.95
N LEU A 325 25.54 6.54 -2.41
CA LEU A 325 25.29 7.51 -1.33
C LEU A 325 26.13 7.21 -0.09
N ASN A 326 26.33 5.94 0.24
CA ASN A 326 27.20 5.55 1.33
C ASN A 326 28.67 5.89 1.04
N GLU A 327 29.18 5.64 -0.19
CA GLU A 327 30.51 6.08 -0.62
C GLU A 327 30.67 7.59 -0.53
N MET A 328 29.62 8.33 -0.88
CA MET A 328 29.60 9.79 -0.74
C MET A 328 29.60 10.26 0.74
N GLY A 329 29.45 9.32 1.70
CA GLY A 329 29.47 9.59 3.14
C GLY A 329 28.12 10.03 3.71
N PHE A 330 27.02 9.71 3.03
CA PHE A 330 25.68 10.02 3.50
C PHE A 330 25.08 8.83 4.23
N GLU A 331 25.20 8.79 5.57
CA GLU A 331 24.68 7.70 6.42
C GLU A 331 23.16 7.54 6.31
N TRP A 332 22.42 8.61 5.99
CA TRP A 332 20.98 8.57 5.76
C TRP A 332 20.57 7.74 4.51
N ASN A 333 21.52 7.17 3.77
CA ASN A 333 21.21 6.20 2.72
C ASN A 333 20.37 5.02 3.28
N GLU A 334 20.53 4.70 4.57
CA GLU A 334 19.74 3.65 5.24
C GLU A 334 18.25 4.01 5.37
N ASP A 335 17.92 5.29 5.39
CA ASP A 335 16.54 5.78 5.41
C ASP A 335 15.82 5.59 4.07
N ILE A 336 16.56 5.25 3.00
CA ILE A 336 15.99 4.97 1.68
C ILE A 336 15.49 3.53 1.61
N THR A 337 14.23 3.36 1.25
CA THR A 337 13.58 2.06 1.09
C THR A 337 12.99 1.92 -0.31
N HIS A 338 13.46 0.93 -1.07
CA HIS A 338 12.81 0.49 -2.30
C HIS A 338 11.69 -0.48 -1.94
N VAL A 339 10.47 -0.16 -2.35
CA VAL A 339 9.29 -1.01 -2.20
C VAL A 339 8.93 -1.58 -3.57
N PRO A 340 9.47 -2.76 -3.92
CA PRO A 340 9.25 -3.37 -5.22
C PRO A 340 7.84 -3.93 -5.36
N PHE A 341 7.34 -3.97 -6.61
CA PHE A 341 6.05 -4.60 -6.94
C PHE A 341 6.13 -5.45 -8.21
N GLY A 342 5.22 -6.43 -8.30
CA GLY A 342 5.06 -7.31 -9.46
C GLY A 342 4.23 -6.68 -10.57
N LEU A 343 4.16 -7.36 -11.72
CA LEU A 343 3.48 -6.87 -12.92
C LEU A 343 2.01 -7.27 -12.95
N VAL A 344 1.19 -6.41 -13.55
CA VAL A 344 -0.17 -6.77 -13.99
C VAL A 344 -0.07 -7.38 -15.39
N THR A 345 -0.72 -8.51 -15.59
CA THR A 345 -0.78 -9.24 -16.86
C THR A 345 -2.22 -9.32 -17.37
N LYS A 346 -2.40 -9.70 -18.61
CA LYS A 346 -3.68 -10.11 -19.17
C LYS A 346 -3.47 -11.42 -19.93
N GLU A 347 -4.24 -12.44 -19.56
CA GLU A 347 -4.10 -13.79 -20.14
C GLU A 347 -2.64 -14.29 -20.07
N GLY A 348 -1.98 -14.03 -18.94
CA GLY A 348 -0.59 -14.37 -18.71
C GLY A 348 0.45 -13.57 -19.50
N LYS A 349 0.04 -12.55 -20.26
CA LYS A 349 0.93 -11.72 -21.09
C LYS A 349 1.17 -10.35 -20.43
N LYS A 350 2.42 -9.89 -20.47
CA LYS A 350 2.80 -8.55 -20.03
C LYS A 350 2.09 -7.48 -20.85
N LEU A 351 1.52 -6.48 -20.19
CA LEU A 351 0.95 -5.30 -20.82
C LEU A 351 2.05 -4.43 -21.43
N SER A 352 1.86 -3.94 -22.66
CA SER A 352 2.85 -3.13 -23.35
C SER A 352 2.20 -2.08 -24.25
N THR A 353 2.43 -0.80 -23.95
CA THR A 353 1.97 0.33 -24.79
C THR A 353 2.57 0.31 -26.19
N ARG A 354 3.85 -0.12 -26.33
CA ARG A 354 4.54 -0.19 -27.63
C ARG A 354 3.94 -1.22 -28.59
N LYS A 355 3.30 -2.27 -28.05
CA LYS A 355 2.71 -3.38 -28.84
C LYS A 355 1.19 -3.29 -28.96
N GLY A 356 0.56 -2.21 -28.48
CA GLY A 356 -0.90 -2.05 -28.49
C GLY A 356 -1.66 -2.98 -27.53
N ASN A 357 -0.96 -3.79 -26.73
CA ASN A 357 -1.58 -4.64 -25.71
C ASN A 357 -1.62 -3.90 -24.38
N VAL A 358 -2.57 -2.96 -24.25
CA VAL A 358 -2.74 -2.10 -23.07
C VAL A 358 -4.18 -2.13 -22.64
N ILE A 359 -4.39 -2.26 -21.34
CA ILE A 359 -5.70 -2.00 -20.71
C ILE A 359 -5.63 -0.58 -20.16
N LEU A 360 -6.41 0.31 -20.75
CA LEU A 360 -6.47 1.72 -20.32
C LEU A 360 -7.23 1.83 -19.02
N LEU A 361 -6.71 2.63 -18.10
CA LEU A 361 -7.27 2.77 -16.75
C LEU A 361 -8.64 3.46 -16.77
N GLU A 362 -8.76 4.57 -17.47
CA GLU A 362 -10.01 5.36 -17.54
C GLU A 362 -11.21 4.56 -18.08
N PRO A 363 -11.15 3.91 -19.26
CA PRO A 363 -12.25 3.06 -19.71
C PRO A 363 -12.54 1.90 -18.75
N THR A 364 -11.52 1.41 -18.05
CA THR A 364 -11.69 0.34 -17.06
C THR A 364 -12.45 0.83 -15.84
N ILE A 365 -12.14 2.02 -15.34
CA ILE A 365 -12.89 2.65 -14.24
C ILE A 365 -14.35 2.88 -14.68
N ALA A 366 -14.58 3.47 -15.85
CA ALA A 366 -15.92 3.72 -16.35
C ALA A 366 -16.76 2.42 -16.47
N GLU A 367 -16.17 1.34 -16.96
CA GLU A 367 -16.83 0.04 -17.04
C GLU A 367 -17.09 -0.57 -15.64
N ALA A 368 -16.14 -0.42 -14.69
CA ALA A 368 -16.33 -0.87 -13.31
C ALA A 368 -17.48 -0.13 -12.63
N VAL A 369 -17.53 1.20 -12.78
CA VAL A 369 -18.61 2.05 -12.25
C VAL A 369 -19.96 1.66 -12.83
N LYS A 370 -20.04 1.46 -14.16
CA LYS A 370 -21.27 1.01 -14.82
C LYS A 370 -21.76 -0.33 -14.28
N ARG A 371 -20.87 -1.31 -14.13
CA ARG A 371 -21.22 -2.62 -13.58
C ARG A 371 -21.67 -2.54 -12.13
N ALA A 372 -21.04 -1.69 -11.33
CA ALA A 372 -21.48 -1.42 -9.95
C ALA A 372 -22.87 -0.80 -9.94
N GLU A 373 -23.15 0.16 -10.82
CA GLU A 373 -24.46 0.79 -10.97
C GLU A 373 -25.54 -0.22 -11.34
N ASP A 374 -25.27 -1.09 -12.32
CA ASP A 374 -26.19 -2.15 -12.74
C ASP A 374 -26.55 -3.08 -11.57
N GLN A 375 -25.57 -3.48 -10.77
CA GLN A 375 -25.80 -4.34 -9.60
C GLN A 375 -26.58 -3.61 -8.48
N ILE A 376 -26.26 -2.33 -8.23
CA ILE A 376 -26.99 -1.50 -7.26
C ILE A 376 -28.43 -1.32 -7.70
N ASN A 377 -28.68 -1.03 -8.97
CA ASN A 377 -30.03 -0.89 -9.51
C ASN A 377 -30.86 -2.17 -9.37
N ALA A 378 -30.24 -3.33 -9.53
CA ALA A 378 -30.90 -4.61 -9.36
C ALA A 378 -31.29 -4.90 -7.89
N LYS A 379 -30.47 -4.47 -6.92
CA LYS A 379 -30.66 -4.77 -5.48
C LYS A 379 -31.39 -3.66 -4.72
N ASN A 380 -31.10 -2.40 -5.04
CA ASN A 380 -31.67 -1.22 -4.38
C ASN A 380 -32.03 -0.12 -5.40
N PRO A 381 -33.13 -0.30 -6.18
CA PRO A 381 -33.53 0.63 -7.24
C PRO A 381 -33.89 2.04 -6.73
N ASN A 382 -34.13 2.21 -5.44
CA ASN A 382 -34.54 3.48 -4.83
C ASN A 382 -33.42 4.17 -4.06
N LEU A 383 -32.17 3.75 -4.20
CA LEU A 383 -31.03 4.40 -3.57
C LEU A 383 -30.92 5.87 -4.05
N ALA A 384 -30.75 6.81 -3.13
CA ALA A 384 -30.78 8.24 -3.44
C ALA A 384 -29.58 8.69 -4.30
N ASP A 385 -28.36 8.36 -3.88
CA ASP A 385 -27.12 8.85 -4.51
C ASP A 385 -26.43 7.74 -5.32
N LYS A 386 -27.16 7.10 -6.24
CA LYS A 386 -26.69 5.93 -6.99
C LYS A 386 -25.38 6.16 -7.72
N GLU A 387 -25.24 7.28 -8.41
CA GLU A 387 -24.04 7.61 -9.19
C GLU A 387 -22.81 7.68 -8.28
N ALA A 388 -22.91 8.40 -7.15
CA ALA A 388 -21.80 8.52 -6.19
C ALA A 388 -21.44 7.15 -5.57
N VAL A 389 -22.46 6.36 -5.21
CA VAL A 389 -22.22 5.01 -4.65
C VAL A 389 -21.64 4.08 -5.71
N ALA A 390 -22.14 4.11 -6.95
CA ALA A 390 -21.61 3.30 -8.05
C ALA A 390 -20.15 3.66 -8.35
N HIS A 391 -19.82 4.95 -8.32
CA HIS A 391 -18.45 5.43 -8.47
C HIS A 391 -17.56 4.91 -7.34
N ALA A 392 -17.95 5.12 -6.07
CA ALA A 392 -17.22 4.63 -4.90
C ALA A 392 -16.97 3.11 -4.92
N VAL A 393 -17.96 2.34 -5.41
CA VAL A 393 -17.86 0.88 -5.53
C VAL A 393 -17.00 0.47 -6.72
N GLY A 394 -17.16 1.09 -7.88
CA GLY A 394 -16.40 0.77 -9.08
C GLY A 394 -14.89 1.08 -8.92
N VAL A 395 -14.56 2.30 -8.48
CA VAL A 395 -13.17 2.70 -8.16
C VAL A 395 -12.62 1.85 -7.03
N GLY A 396 -13.42 1.65 -5.97
CA GLY A 396 -13.06 0.82 -4.83
C GLY A 396 -12.73 -0.63 -5.20
N ALA A 397 -13.48 -1.22 -6.14
CA ALA A 397 -13.25 -2.58 -6.62
C ALA A 397 -11.85 -2.75 -7.25
N ILE A 398 -11.45 -1.81 -8.11
CA ILE A 398 -10.14 -1.82 -8.78
C ILE A 398 -9.02 -1.64 -7.76
N LYS A 399 -9.11 -0.61 -6.91
CA LYS A 399 -8.09 -0.31 -5.88
C LYS A 399 -7.93 -1.46 -4.90
N PHE A 400 -9.03 -1.99 -4.39
CA PHE A 400 -9.01 -3.07 -3.41
C PHE A 400 -8.41 -4.36 -4.00
N TYR A 401 -8.75 -4.70 -5.24
CA TYR A 401 -8.25 -5.91 -5.89
C TYR A 401 -6.73 -5.86 -6.08
N ASP A 402 -6.21 -4.71 -6.48
CA ASP A 402 -4.77 -4.49 -6.58
C ASP A 402 -4.09 -4.63 -5.21
N LEU A 403 -4.61 -3.94 -4.19
CA LEU A 403 -4.02 -3.86 -2.87
C LEU A 403 -4.19 -5.14 -2.03
N LYS A 404 -5.17 -6.01 -2.32
CA LYS A 404 -5.31 -7.31 -1.63
C LYS A 404 -4.25 -8.32 -2.03
N THR A 405 -3.67 -8.16 -3.22
CA THR A 405 -2.61 -9.02 -3.72
C THR A 405 -1.29 -8.61 -3.07
N ASP A 406 -0.51 -9.58 -2.61
CA ASP A 406 0.86 -9.30 -2.15
C ASP A 406 1.60 -8.53 -3.23
N ARG A 407 2.22 -7.40 -2.86
CA ARG A 407 2.79 -6.46 -3.83
C ARG A 407 3.88 -7.07 -4.72
N LEU A 408 4.62 -8.07 -4.25
CA LEU A 408 5.66 -8.75 -5.03
C LEU A 408 5.07 -9.70 -6.08
N ASN A 409 3.84 -10.15 -5.86
CA ASN A 409 3.15 -11.02 -6.80
C ASN A 409 2.50 -10.18 -7.92
N GLY A 410 2.65 -10.64 -9.16
CA GLY A 410 1.83 -10.19 -10.26
C GLY A 410 0.43 -10.79 -10.16
N TYR A 411 -0.53 -10.19 -10.86
CA TYR A 411 -1.84 -10.80 -11.05
C TYR A 411 -2.34 -10.63 -12.48
N ASP A 412 -3.23 -11.51 -12.88
CA ASP A 412 -3.91 -11.39 -14.16
C ASP A 412 -5.16 -10.53 -14.00
N PHE A 413 -5.32 -9.56 -14.89
CA PHE A 413 -6.41 -8.61 -14.81
C PHE A 413 -7.75 -9.26 -15.19
N ASP A 414 -8.71 -9.23 -14.28
CA ASP A 414 -10.07 -9.75 -14.45
C ASP A 414 -11.08 -8.78 -13.82
N LEU A 415 -11.73 -7.98 -14.66
CA LEU A 415 -12.68 -6.98 -14.18
C LEU A 415 -13.95 -7.62 -13.58
N ASP A 416 -14.40 -8.77 -14.10
CA ASP A 416 -15.58 -9.46 -13.58
C ASP A 416 -15.32 -9.93 -12.13
N ALA A 417 -14.14 -10.46 -11.87
CA ALA A 417 -13.74 -10.84 -10.52
C ALA A 417 -13.60 -9.63 -9.59
N MET A 418 -13.12 -8.49 -10.09
CA MET A 418 -12.90 -7.27 -9.28
C MET A 418 -14.22 -6.67 -8.77
N VAL A 419 -15.22 -6.56 -9.62
CA VAL A 419 -16.51 -5.89 -9.30
C VAL A 419 -17.54 -6.82 -8.65
N SER A 420 -17.19 -8.07 -8.40
CA SER A 420 -18.09 -9.04 -7.76
C SER A 420 -18.43 -8.63 -6.32
N PHE A 421 -19.71 -8.76 -5.94
CA PHE A 421 -20.18 -8.57 -4.56
C PHE A 421 -20.02 -9.84 -3.70
N GLU A 422 -19.41 -10.87 -4.24
CA GLU A 422 -19.12 -12.12 -3.57
C GLU A 422 -17.61 -12.41 -3.60
N GLY A 423 -17.14 -13.19 -2.64
CA GLY A 423 -15.73 -13.56 -2.53
C GLY A 423 -14.88 -12.49 -1.81
N GLU A 424 -13.60 -12.43 -2.15
CA GLU A 424 -12.63 -11.55 -1.49
C GLU A 424 -12.44 -10.24 -2.28
N THR A 425 -13.45 -9.38 -2.32
CA THR A 425 -13.50 -8.17 -3.13
C THR A 425 -13.77 -6.91 -2.32
N GLY A 426 -13.44 -5.74 -2.89
CA GLY A 426 -13.80 -4.45 -2.31
C GLY A 426 -15.31 -4.29 -2.12
N PRO A 427 -16.12 -4.52 -3.18
CA PRO A 427 -17.58 -4.46 -3.08
C PRO A 427 -18.18 -5.38 -2.01
N TYR A 428 -17.60 -6.56 -1.77
CA TYR A 428 -18.02 -7.43 -0.67
C TYR A 428 -17.83 -6.77 0.71
N VAL A 429 -16.69 -6.15 0.95
CA VAL A 429 -16.39 -5.46 2.22
C VAL A 429 -17.24 -4.21 2.37
N GLN A 430 -17.39 -3.41 1.30
CA GLN A 430 -18.25 -2.22 1.27
C GLN A 430 -19.71 -2.58 1.55
N TYR A 431 -20.21 -3.68 0.96
CA TYR A 431 -21.55 -4.16 1.20
C TYR A 431 -21.76 -4.65 2.64
N ALA A 432 -20.77 -5.30 3.25
CA ALA A 432 -20.83 -5.67 4.67
C ALA A 432 -20.95 -4.40 5.56
N HIS A 433 -20.17 -3.36 5.29
CA HIS A 433 -20.29 -2.07 5.98
C HIS A 433 -21.68 -1.45 5.80
N ALA A 434 -22.18 -1.32 4.58
CA ALA A 434 -23.50 -0.74 4.28
C ALA A 434 -24.65 -1.51 4.96
N ARG A 435 -24.55 -2.85 5.00
CA ARG A 435 -25.49 -3.71 5.74
C ARG A 435 -25.50 -3.39 7.23
N ILE A 436 -24.35 -3.25 7.84
CA ILE A 436 -24.25 -2.88 9.26
C ILE A 436 -24.88 -1.52 9.49
N GLN A 437 -24.58 -0.55 8.66
CA GLN A 437 -25.18 0.80 8.76
C GLN A 437 -26.71 0.75 8.65
N SER A 438 -27.24 -0.11 7.79
CA SER A 438 -28.70 -0.33 7.69
C SER A 438 -29.30 -0.92 8.98
N ILE A 439 -28.60 -1.84 9.64
CA ILE A 439 -29.02 -2.42 10.93
C ILE A 439 -29.06 -1.33 12.00
N LEU A 440 -28.00 -0.51 12.11
CA LEU A 440 -27.89 0.56 13.09
C LEU A 440 -28.97 1.63 12.90
N ARG A 441 -29.25 2.02 11.65
CA ARG A 441 -30.34 2.96 11.34
C ARG A 441 -31.70 2.41 11.71
N LYS A 442 -32.00 1.14 11.39
CA LYS A 442 -33.28 0.50 11.76
C LYS A 442 -33.47 0.39 13.26
N ALA A 443 -32.38 0.25 14.01
CA ALA A 443 -32.41 0.22 15.46
C ALA A 443 -32.44 1.61 16.10
N GLU A 444 -32.25 2.68 15.31
CA GLU A 444 -32.02 4.05 15.81
C GLU A 444 -30.93 4.08 16.89
N PHE A 445 -29.91 3.22 16.72
CA PHE A 445 -28.89 2.98 17.74
C PHE A 445 -27.77 4.02 17.66
N THR A 446 -27.51 4.67 18.78
CA THR A 446 -26.32 5.50 18.99
C THR A 446 -25.62 5.00 20.26
N PRO A 447 -24.35 4.55 20.16
CA PRO A 447 -23.64 4.05 21.33
C PRO A 447 -23.33 5.16 22.33
N SER A 448 -23.32 4.82 23.62
CA SER A 448 -22.97 5.73 24.71
C SER A 448 -21.65 5.34 25.34
N VAL A 449 -20.74 6.27 25.51
CA VAL A 449 -19.45 6.06 26.22
C VAL A 449 -19.65 5.75 27.72
N ASN A 450 -20.83 6.04 28.27
CA ASN A 450 -21.15 5.80 29.68
C ASN A 450 -21.82 4.44 29.91
N GLN A 451 -22.07 3.66 28.85
CA GLN A 451 -22.69 2.34 28.93
C GLN A 451 -21.65 1.27 28.67
N VAL A 452 -21.68 0.19 29.46
CA VAL A 452 -20.84 -0.97 29.25
C VAL A 452 -21.56 -1.94 28.32
N TYR A 453 -20.92 -2.30 27.24
CA TYR A 453 -21.40 -3.28 26.27
C TYR A 453 -20.49 -4.51 26.32
N SER A 454 -21.02 -5.68 26.57
CA SER A 454 -20.21 -6.91 26.67
C SER A 454 -20.91 -8.11 26.07
N LEU A 455 -20.13 -8.99 25.47
CA LEU A 455 -20.57 -10.24 24.84
C LEU A 455 -19.55 -11.35 25.15
N ASP A 456 -20.01 -12.60 25.21
CA ASP A 456 -19.17 -13.76 25.50
C ASP A 456 -19.45 -14.98 24.62
N ASP A 457 -20.42 -14.86 23.67
CA ASP A 457 -20.68 -15.93 22.72
C ASP A 457 -19.52 -16.12 21.73
N ALA A 458 -19.38 -17.32 21.20
CA ALA A 458 -18.23 -17.69 20.37
C ALA A 458 -18.09 -16.88 19.08
N GLU A 459 -19.20 -16.46 18.46
CA GLU A 459 -19.16 -15.73 17.18
C GLU A 459 -18.86 -14.25 17.39
N SER A 460 -19.44 -13.62 18.42
CA SER A 460 -19.08 -12.25 18.81
C SER A 460 -17.62 -12.15 19.23
N TRP A 461 -17.11 -13.18 19.93
CA TRP A 461 -15.73 -13.24 20.36
C TRP A 461 -14.73 -13.23 19.19
N GLU A 462 -15.03 -13.95 18.10
CA GLU A 462 -14.18 -13.90 16.89
C GLU A 462 -14.07 -12.48 16.33
N ILE A 463 -15.15 -11.71 16.31
CA ILE A 463 -15.15 -10.31 15.85
C ILE A 463 -14.37 -9.41 16.82
N VAL A 464 -14.58 -9.58 18.12
CA VAL A 464 -13.87 -8.81 19.15
C VAL A 464 -12.36 -9.00 19.05
N LYS A 465 -11.89 -10.24 18.87
CA LYS A 465 -10.46 -10.53 18.66
C LYS A 465 -9.88 -9.82 17.43
N LEU A 466 -10.61 -9.81 16.32
CA LEU A 466 -10.18 -9.10 15.11
C LEU A 466 -10.10 -7.59 15.35
N ILE A 467 -11.12 -7.01 15.98
CA ILE A 467 -11.11 -5.58 16.32
C ILE A 467 -9.94 -5.25 17.24
N GLN A 468 -9.72 -6.04 18.28
CA GLN A 468 -8.60 -5.88 19.22
C GLN A 468 -7.24 -5.92 18.52
N ASP A 469 -7.09 -6.74 17.48
CA ASP A 469 -5.83 -6.93 16.75
C ASP A 469 -5.57 -5.83 15.71
N PHE A 470 -6.54 -5.02 15.37
CA PHE A 470 -6.45 -4.06 14.27
C PHE A 470 -5.26 -3.08 14.39
N PRO A 471 -4.93 -2.48 15.56
CA PRO A 471 -3.75 -1.62 15.68
C PRO A 471 -2.46 -2.35 15.32
N ARG A 472 -2.32 -3.63 15.71
CA ARG A 472 -1.16 -4.46 15.37
C ARG A 472 -1.12 -4.79 13.87
N ILE A 473 -2.27 -4.99 13.24
CA ILE A 473 -2.39 -5.20 11.80
C ILE A 473 -1.87 -3.99 11.03
N ILE A 474 -2.26 -2.76 11.43
CA ILE A 474 -1.77 -1.52 10.82
C ILE A 474 -0.25 -1.42 10.94
N LYS A 475 0.28 -1.60 12.16
CA LYS A 475 1.73 -1.56 12.38
C LYS A 475 2.46 -2.56 11.50
N ARG A 476 1.98 -3.80 11.42
CA ARG A 476 2.59 -4.85 10.59
C ARG A 476 2.54 -4.50 9.10
N ALA A 477 1.45 -3.91 8.62
CA ALA A 477 1.34 -3.46 7.24
C ALA A 477 2.34 -2.33 6.93
N ALA A 478 2.49 -1.38 7.85
CA ALA A 478 3.43 -0.27 7.74
C ALA A 478 4.89 -0.75 7.78
N ASP A 479 5.25 -1.61 8.73
CA ASP A 479 6.62 -2.14 8.87
C ASP A 479 7.06 -2.95 7.64
N ASN A 480 6.12 -3.65 6.98
CA ASN A 480 6.38 -4.48 5.81
C ASN A 480 6.11 -3.75 4.48
N PHE A 481 5.58 -2.53 4.49
CA PHE A 481 5.11 -1.82 3.29
C PHE A 481 4.13 -2.68 2.48
N GLU A 482 3.19 -3.35 3.17
CA GLU A 482 2.35 -4.39 2.57
C GLU A 482 0.85 -4.14 2.84
N PRO A 483 0.17 -3.37 1.95
CA PRO A 483 -1.26 -3.05 2.10
C PRO A 483 -2.17 -4.29 2.11
N SER A 484 -1.74 -5.40 1.49
CA SER A 484 -2.54 -6.63 1.43
C SER A 484 -2.86 -7.21 2.81
N ILE A 485 -2.06 -6.87 3.82
CA ILE A 485 -2.30 -7.25 5.22
C ILE A 485 -3.61 -6.61 5.73
N ILE A 486 -3.83 -5.33 5.39
CA ILE A 486 -5.06 -4.61 5.76
C ILE A 486 -6.26 -5.12 4.95
N ALA A 487 -6.09 -5.35 3.65
CA ALA A 487 -7.14 -5.86 2.80
C ALA A 487 -7.64 -7.25 3.26
N LYS A 488 -6.73 -8.17 3.57
CA LYS A 488 -7.05 -9.50 4.10
C LYS A 488 -7.72 -9.42 5.47
N PHE A 489 -7.29 -8.49 6.31
CA PHE A 489 -7.95 -8.23 7.59
C PHE A 489 -9.40 -7.75 7.39
N ALA A 490 -9.63 -6.77 6.51
CA ALA A 490 -10.98 -6.25 6.22
C ALA A 490 -11.92 -7.35 5.69
N ILE A 491 -11.42 -8.24 4.83
CA ILE A 491 -12.15 -9.42 4.35
C ILE A 491 -12.52 -10.33 5.53
N SER A 492 -11.54 -10.66 6.38
CA SER A 492 -11.76 -11.55 7.53
C SER A 492 -12.79 -10.98 8.50
N LEU A 493 -12.72 -9.68 8.78
CA LEU A 493 -13.68 -9.00 9.66
C LEU A 493 -15.09 -8.99 9.04
N ALA A 494 -15.21 -8.69 7.74
CA ALA A 494 -16.50 -8.73 7.03
C ALA A 494 -17.09 -10.14 6.99
N GLN A 495 -16.28 -11.17 6.77
CA GLN A 495 -16.72 -12.58 6.79
C GLN A 495 -17.19 -13.00 8.19
N SER A 496 -16.45 -12.66 9.24
CA SER A 496 -16.83 -12.96 10.62
C SER A 496 -18.13 -12.28 11.01
N PHE A 497 -18.32 -11.01 10.61
CA PHE A 497 -19.58 -10.32 10.85
C PHE A 497 -20.75 -10.91 10.05
N ASN A 498 -20.56 -11.26 8.79
CA ASN A 498 -21.61 -11.88 7.97
C ASN A 498 -22.03 -13.24 8.54
N LYS A 499 -21.10 -14.02 9.08
CA LYS A 499 -21.39 -15.27 9.80
C LYS A 499 -22.21 -15.00 11.06
N TYR A 500 -21.77 -14.06 11.89
CA TYR A 500 -22.50 -13.64 13.09
C TYR A 500 -23.92 -13.19 12.77
N TYR A 501 -24.08 -12.33 11.76
CA TYR A 501 -25.39 -11.86 11.30
C TYR A 501 -26.32 -12.96 10.81
N ALA A 502 -25.78 -14.02 10.20
CA ALA A 502 -26.57 -15.16 9.72
C ALA A 502 -27.15 -16.01 10.86
N HIS A 503 -26.47 -16.06 12.01
CA HIS A 503 -26.87 -16.90 13.13
C HIS A 503 -27.49 -16.11 14.31
N THR A 504 -27.21 -14.81 14.39
CA THR A 504 -27.65 -13.95 15.50
C THR A 504 -28.65 -12.91 15.02
N ARG A 505 -29.83 -12.90 15.66
CA ARG A 505 -30.83 -11.86 15.42
C ARG A 505 -30.47 -10.61 16.21
N ILE A 506 -29.73 -9.68 15.60
CA ILE A 506 -29.17 -8.50 16.26
C ILE A 506 -30.27 -7.57 16.81
N LEU A 507 -31.39 -7.48 16.10
CA LEU A 507 -32.50 -6.55 16.43
C LEU A 507 -33.52 -7.13 17.42
N ASP A 508 -33.42 -8.42 17.77
CA ASP A 508 -34.36 -9.05 18.71
C ASP A 508 -34.20 -8.43 20.11
N GLU A 509 -35.32 -8.17 20.75
CA GLU A 509 -35.37 -7.65 22.11
C GLU A 509 -34.81 -8.69 23.09
N SER A 510 -33.67 -8.39 23.65
CA SER A 510 -32.98 -9.21 24.65
C SER A 510 -32.05 -8.33 25.49
N PRO A 511 -31.59 -8.78 26.66
CA PRO A 511 -30.60 -8.05 27.47
C PRO A 511 -29.32 -7.70 26.70
N GLU A 512 -28.93 -8.52 25.72
CA GLU A 512 -27.70 -8.34 24.92
C GLU A 512 -27.91 -7.49 23.67
N ARG A 513 -29.14 -7.04 23.37
CA ARG A 513 -29.46 -6.28 22.14
C ARG A 513 -28.52 -5.09 21.93
N ASP A 514 -28.37 -4.26 22.95
CA ASP A 514 -27.52 -3.07 22.86
C ASP A 514 -26.03 -3.44 22.69
N SER A 515 -25.57 -4.52 23.33
CA SER A 515 -24.21 -5.03 23.13
C SER A 515 -23.98 -5.57 21.72
N ARG A 516 -24.96 -6.23 21.11
CA ARG A 516 -24.91 -6.68 19.70
C ARG A 516 -24.88 -5.51 18.73
N LEU A 517 -25.65 -4.45 19.02
CA LEU A 517 -25.62 -3.22 18.24
C LEU A 517 -24.29 -2.46 18.42
N ALA A 518 -23.72 -2.44 19.62
CA ALA A 518 -22.41 -1.85 19.89
C ALA A 518 -21.29 -2.62 19.14
N LEU A 519 -21.35 -3.96 19.11
CA LEU A 519 -20.43 -4.78 18.31
C LEU A 519 -20.57 -4.48 16.81
N SER A 520 -21.81 -4.33 16.33
CA SER A 520 -22.07 -3.95 14.95
C SER A 520 -21.49 -2.57 14.64
N TYR A 521 -21.69 -1.58 15.49
CA TYR A 521 -21.10 -0.25 15.36
C TYR A 521 -19.57 -0.30 15.32
N ALA A 522 -18.95 -1.02 16.26
CA ALA A 522 -17.50 -1.16 16.31
C ALA A 522 -16.96 -1.84 15.04
N THR A 523 -17.65 -2.87 14.54
CA THR A 523 -17.29 -3.54 13.29
C THR A 523 -17.35 -2.58 12.09
N ALA A 524 -18.43 -1.79 11.97
CA ALA A 524 -18.55 -0.82 10.88
C ALA A 524 -17.46 0.26 10.94
N THR A 525 -17.15 0.74 12.15
CA THR A 525 -16.09 1.74 12.39
C THR A 525 -14.73 1.21 11.91
N VAL A 526 -14.37 -0.01 12.30
CA VAL A 526 -13.09 -0.62 11.95
C VAL A 526 -13.04 -1.01 10.46
N LEU A 527 -14.13 -1.49 9.86
CA LEU A 527 -14.20 -1.76 8.41
C LEU A 527 -14.02 -0.46 7.61
N LYS A 528 -14.69 0.62 8.03
CA LYS A 528 -14.56 1.93 7.38
C LYS A 528 -13.13 2.43 7.43
N GLU A 529 -12.47 2.30 8.57
CA GLU A 529 -11.08 2.72 8.74
C GLU A 529 -10.11 1.84 7.92
N ALA A 530 -10.31 0.53 7.89
CA ALA A 530 -9.52 -0.38 7.07
C ALA A 530 -9.66 -0.05 5.56
N LEU A 531 -10.87 0.25 5.10
CA LEU A 531 -11.12 0.69 3.73
C LEU A 531 -10.46 2.05 3.44
N ARG A 532 -10.56 3.02 4.37
CA ARG A 532 -9.92 4.34 4.26
C ARG A 532 -8.40 4.22 4.10
N LEU A 533 -7.75 3.35 4.87
CA LEU A 533 -6.30 3.07 4.77
C LEU A 533 -5.90 2.49 3.41
N LEU A 534 -6.83 1.83 2.71
CA LEU A 534 -6.66 1.35 1.33
C LEU A 534 -7.09 2.38 0.28
N GLY A 535 -7.48 3.59 0.70
CA GLY A 535 -8.01 4.61 -0.20
C GLY A 535 -9.34 4.20 -0.86
N VAL A 536 -10.12 3.34 -0.20
CA VAL A 536 -11.42 2.86 -0.67
C VAL A 536 -12.52 3.49 0.17
N GLU A 537 -13.52 4.08 -0.47
CA GLU A 537 -14.67 4.65 0.22
C GLU A 537 -15.57 3.56 0.80
N ALA A 538 -16.21 3.85 1.93
CA ALA A 538 -17.15 2.98 2.61
C ALA A 538 -18.56 3.57 2.56
N PRO A 539 -19.39 3.29 1.53
CA PRO A 539 -20.75 3.79 1.46
C PRO A 539 -21.60 3.33 2.65
N ASN A 540 -22.47 4.20 3.15
CA ASN A 540 -23.39 3.85 4.23
C ASN A 540 -24.61 3.07 3.70
N GLU A 541 -24.90 3.15 2.39
CA GLU A 541 -25.97 2.44 1.71
C GLU A 541 -25.50 1.93 0.35
N MET A 542 -25.99 0.79 -0.05
CA MET A 542 -25.72 0.20 -1.36
C MET A 542 -26.95 -0.52 -1.91
#